data_7f860bf504b543947ee9a20cac549267
#
_entry.id   7f860bf504b543947ee9a20cac549267
#
_cell.length_a   1.000
_cell.length_b   1.000
_cell.length_c   1.000
_cell.angle_alpha   90.00
_cell.angle_beta   90.00
_cell.angle_gamma   90.00
#
_symmetry.space_group_name_H-M   'P 1'
#
loop_
_entity.id
_entity.type
_entity.pdbx_description
1 polymer ?
#
loop_
_entity_poly.entity_id
_entity_poly.type
_entity_poly.pdbx_seq_one_letter_code
_entity_poly.pdbx_strand_id
1 'polypeptide(L)'
;GSEANLFHIYRNPTFHLTVESVLAASVVSELVHKADVVFHLAAAVGVRLIVERPGHTLLTNVRGTENVLEYAGRFGKPVLIASSSEVYGDHPGEDLPLREDARRIYGPTTAKRWAYADSKAMDEFLALARHEEEGLRCVIARLFNTVGPRQSGQYGNVIPRFVQAALAGEPLEVHGDGSQTRCFCHVRDVVRGLERLMSSPDTSGRIYNLGSTEVVTILELAERILRATGSSSELVYVPYEQVYGHGVEEMFQRVPSTDRIRAELGWEPTVDLDGILAEVIEHE
;
A
#
# COMPACT_ATOMS: atom_id res chain seq x y z
N GLY A 1 10.69 -2.36 7.78
CA GLY A 1 9.90 -2.22 8.98
C GLY A 1 10.74 -2.48 10.22
N SER A 2 10.24 -2.11 11.39
CA SER A 2 10.91 -2.39 12.66
C SER A 2 10.45 -3.72 13.22
N GLU A 3 11.37 -4.54 13.74
CA GLU A 3 11.04 -5.77 14.49
C GLU A 3 10.17 -5.46 15.72
N ALA A 4 10.24 -4.24 16.25
CA ALA A 4 9.42 -3.79 17.38
C ALA A 4 7.91 -4.01 17.12
N ASN A 5 7.47 -3.89 15.88
CA ASN A 5 6.08 -4.14 15.50
C ASN A 5 5.63 -5.60 15.73
N LEU A 6 6.58 -6.53 15.92
CA LEU A 6 6.33 -7.96 16.08
C LEU A 6 6.50 -8.44 17.54
N PHE A 7 7.00 -7.61 18.46
CA PHE A 7 7.28 -8.03 19.84
C PHE A 7 6.09 -8.64 20.57
N HIS A 8 4.87 -8.15 20.25
CA HIS A 8 3.64 -8.65 20.88
C HIS A 8 3.29 -10.10 20.50
N ILE A 9 3.85 -10.63 19.39
CA ILE A 9 3.60 -11.99 18.90
C ILE A 9 4.80 -12.93 19.05
N TYR A 10 5.97 -12.47 19.49
CA TYR A 10 7.17 -13.31 19.62
C TYR A 10 7.00 -14.51 20.55
N ARG A 11 6.09 -14.42 21.52
CA ARG A 11 5.78 -15.53 22.43
C ARG A 11 4.75 -16.52 21.89
N ASN A 12 4.15 -16.23 20.72
CA ASN A 12 3.23 -17.16 20.09
C ASN A 12 4.01 -18.34 19.50
N PRO A 13 3.77 -19.59 19.93
CA PRO A 13 4.53 -20.75 19.46
C PRO A 13 4.32 -21.08 17.98
N THR A 14 3.27 -20.50 17.35
CA THR A 14 3.02 -20.67 15.92
C THR A 14 3.63 -19.55 15.07
N PHE A 15 4.26 -18.55 15.72
CA PHE A 15 4.92 -17.46 15.01
C PHE A 15 6.40 -17.79 14.79
N HIS A 16 6.83 -17.77 13.53
CA HIS A 16 8.23 -17.97 13.13
C HIS A 16 8.71 -16.79 12.31
N LEU A 17 9.81 -16.17 12.72
CA LEU A 17 10.44 -15.05 12.02
C LEU A 17 11.73 -15.51 11.33
N THR A 18 11.81 -15.23 10.03
CA THR A 18 13.05 -15.32 9.25
C THR A 18 13.35 -13.93 8.71
N VAL A 19 14.50 -13.36 9.07
CA VAL A 19 14.94 -12.03 8.61
C VAL A 19 15.88 -12.22 7.43
N GLU A 20 15.35 -12.02 6.22
CA GLU A 20 16.11 -12.16 4.99
C GLU A 20 15.47 -11.33 3.86
N SER A 21 16.20 -11.14 2.77
CA SER A 21 15.71 -10.47 1.58
C SER A 21 14.85 -11.40 0.72
N VAL A 22 13.79 -10.86 0.12
CA VAL A 22 13.00 -11.57 -0.92
C VAL A 22 13.82 -11.92 -2.16
N LEU A 23 15.02 -11.34 -2.31
CA LEU A 23 15.98 -11.68 -3.36
C LEU A 23 16.80 -12.94 -3.04
N ALA A 24 16.78 -13.44 -1.80
CA ALA A 24 17.44 -14.68 -1.39
C ALA A 24 16.61 -15.88 -1.81
N ALA A 25 16.73 -16.27 -3.07
CA ALA A 25 15.91 -17.28 -3.74
C ALA A 25 15.83 -18.61 -2.96
N SER A 26 16.94 -19.08 -2.36
CA SER A 26 16.96 -20.33 -1.57
C SER A 26 16.10 -20.25 -0.31
N VAL A 27 16.13 -19.10 0.39
CA VAL A 27 15.32 -18.88 1.59
C VAL A 27 13.84 -18.74 1.23
N VAL A 28 13.53 -17.98 0.17
CA VAL A 28 12.16 -17.86 -0.32
C VAL A 28 11.61 -19.24 -0.72
N SER A 29 12.41 -20.06 -1.44
CA SER A 29 12.04 -21.42 -1.81
C SER A 29 11.69 -22.28 -0.60
N GLU A 30 12.54 -22.25 0.43
CA GLU A 30 12.32 -23.04 1.66
C GLU A 30 11.03 -22.62 2.38
N LEU A 31 10.81 -21.30 2.54
CA LEU A 31 9.64 -20.78 3.24
C LEU A 31 8.35 -21.05 2.46
N VAL A 32 8.34 -20.83 1.15
CA VAL A 32 7.18 -21.12 0.29
C VAL A 32 6.85 -22.61 0.28
N HIS A 33 7.86 -23.48 0.27
CA HIS A 33 7.64 -24.93 0.32
C HIS A 33 6.90 -25.37 1.61
N LYS A 34 7.23 -24.74 2.75
CA LYS A 34 6.62 -25.03 4.06
C LYS A 34 5.24 -24.40 4.26
N ALA A 35 4.91 -23.36 3.50
CA ALA A 35 3.65 -22.63 3.65
C ALA A 35 2.49 -23.37 2.98
N ASP A 36 1.27 -23.17 3.47
CA ASP A 36 0.02 -23.58 2.80
C ASP A 36 -0.48 -22.49 1.86
N VAL A 37 -0.29 -21.23 2.22
CA VAL A 37 -0.63 -20.04 1.44
C VAL A 37 0.47 -18.98 1.60
N VAL A 38 0.62 -18.10 0.61
CA VAL A 38 1.62 -17.02 0.60
C VAL A 38 0.94 -15.67 0.46
N PHE A 39 1.20 -14.76 1.39
CA PHE A 39 0.87 -13.35 1.26
C PHE A 39 2.15 -12.57 0.94
N HIS A 40 2.34 -12.20 -0.33
CA HIS A 40 3.50 -11.43 -0.76
C HIS A 40 3.24 -9.93 -0.57
N LEU A 41 3.59 -9.41 0.63
CA LEU A 41 3.42 -8.01 1.01
C LEU A 41 4.75 -7.23 0.97
N ALA A 42 5.87 -7.92 0.75
CA ALA A 42 7.19 -7.31 0.75
C ALA A 42 7.45 -6.53 -0.54
N ALA A 43 7.84 -5.27 -0.38
CA ALA A 43 8.27 -4.41 -1.48
C ALA A 43 9.22 -3.32 -0.99
N ALA A 44 10.07 -2.82 -1.87
CA ALA A 44 10.77 -1.56 -1.68
C ALA A 44 9.78 -0.43 -1.99
N VAL A 45 9.31 0.29 -0.96
CA VAL A 45 8.23 1.28 -1.03
C VAL A 45 8.62 2.56 -0.29
N GLY A 46 8.03 3.68 -0.68
CA GLY A 46 8.23 5.02 -0.10
C GLY A 46 8.80 5.98 -1.13
N VAL A 47 8.13 7.13 -1.27
CA VAL A 47 8.45 8.12 -2.33
C VAL A 47 9.93 8.51 -2.30
N ARG A 48 10.49 8.75 -1.12
CA ARG A 48 11.91 9.08 -0.96
C ARG A 48 12.83 7.99 -1.49
N LEU A 49 12.59 6.72 -1.13
CA LEU A 49 13.40 5.60 -1.59
C LEU A 49 13.31 5.44 -3.11
N ILE A 50 12.12 5.61 -3.69
CA ILE A 50 11.88 5.50 -5.13
C ILE A 50 12.68 6.57 -5.89
N VAL A 51 12.68 7.81 -5.40
CA VAL A 51 13.39 8.93 -6.03
C VAL A 51 14.92 8.78 -5.89
N GLU A 52 15.41 8.40 -4.71
CA GLU A 52 16.85 8.27 -4.42
C GLU A 52 17.45 7.01 -5.06
N ARG A 53 16.71 5.90 -5.10
CA ARG A 53 17.23 4.58 -5.54
C ARG A 53 16.25 3.83 -6.45
N PRO A 54 15.83 4.40 -7.61
CA PRO A 54 14.82 3.80 -8.49
C PRO A 54 15.20 2.40 -8.99
N GLY A 55 16.47 2.20 -9.36
CA GLY A 55 16.95 0.88 -9.81
C GLY A 55 16.87 -0.20 -8.74
N HIS A 56 17.17 0.15 -7.48
CA HIS A 56 17.00 -0.77 -6.35
C HIS A 56 15.51 -1.12 -6.14
N THR A 57 14.63 -0.14 -6.20
CA THR A 57 13.18 -0.34 -6.07
C THR A 57 12.66 -1.30 -7.14
N LEU A 58 12.96 -1.03 -8.41
CA LEU A 58 12.55 -1.87 -9.53
C LEU A 58 13.04 -3.31 -9.38
N LEU A 59 14.34 -3.51 -9.14
CA LEU A 59 14.93 -4.84 -9.05
C LEU A 59 14.43 -5.62 -7.83
N THR A 60 14.26 -4.97 -6.69
CA THR A 60 13.77 -5.63 -5.48
C THR A 60 12.32 -6.07 -5.66
N ASN A 61 11.46 -5.22 -6.21
CA ASN A 61 10.05 -5.55 -6.38
C ASN A 61 9.87 -6.65 -7.42
N VAL A 62 10.38 -6.45 -8.63
CA VAL A 62 10.15 -7.39 -9.74
C VAL A 62 10.80 -8.75 -9.48
N ARG A 63 12.10 -8.78 -9.10
CA ARG A 63 12.78 -10.06 -8.82
C ARG A 63 12.26 -10.73 -7.56
N GLY A 64 11.89 -9.96 -6.53
CA GLY A 64 11.28 -10.50 -5.33
C GLY A 64 9.96 -11.19 -5.62
N THR A 65 9.12 -10.56 -6.42
CA THR A 65 7.84 -11.13 -6.88
C THR A 65 8.08 -12.35 -7.79
N GLU A 66 9.02 -12.28 -8.73
CA GLU A 66 9.41 -13.40 -9.58
C GLU A 66 9.80 -14.64 -8.75
N ASN A 67 10.68 -14.47 -7.73
CA ASN A 67 11.07 -15.57 -6.84
C ASN A 67 9.85 -16.19 -6.13
N VAL A 68 8.97 -15.36 -5.59
CA VAL A 68 7.77 -15.86 -4.88
C VAL A 68 6.84 -16.61 -5.84
N LEU A 69 6.58 -16.07 -7.03
CA LEU A 69 5.71 -16.69 -8.02
C LEU A 69 6.30 -18.01 -8.55
N GLU A 70 7.61 -18.05 -8.83
CA GLU A 70 8.30 -19.26 -9.28
C GLU A 70 8.12 -20.40 -8.28
N TYR A 71 8.42 -20.13 -6.99
CA TYR A 71 8.32 -21.19 -5.99
C TYR A 71 6.88 -21.50 -5.59
N ALA A 72 5.97 -20.53 -5.64
CA ALA A 72 4.54 -20.79 -5.46
C ALA A 72 4.01 -21.72 -6.56
N GLY A 73 4.36 -21.47 -7.83
CA GLY A 73 4.03 -22.36 -8.94
C GLY A 73 4.65 -23.74 -8.81
N ARG A 74 5.95 -23.80 -8.52
CA ARG A 74 6.70 -25.07 -8.34
C ARG A 74 6.13 -25.98 -7.25
N PHE A 75 5.65 -25.41 -6.15
CA PHE A 75 5.12 -26.15 -5.02
C PHE A 75 3.59 -26.18 -4.94
N GLY A 76 2.89 -25.60 -5.96
CA GLY A 76 1.44 -25.56 -6.03
C GLY A 76 0.80 -24.74 -4.90
N LYS A 77 1.46 -23.66 -4.45
CA LYS A 77 0.99 -22.84 -3.32
C LYS A 77 0.18 -21.64 -3.80
N PRO A 78 -1.03 -21.42 -3.25
CA PRO A 78 -1.78 -20.19 -3.53
C PRO A 78 -1.01 -18.96 -3.06
N VAL A 79 -1.04 -17.89 -3.84
CA VAL A 79 -0.34 -16.65 -3.52
C VAL A 79 -1.21 -15.42 -3.73
N LEU A 80 -1.17 -14.49 -2.75
CA LEU A 80 -1.72 -13.15 -2.89
C LEU A 80 -0.57 -12.17 -3.11
N ILE A 81 -0.70 -11.36 -4.16
CA ILE A 81 0.25 -10.29 -4.49
C ILE A 81 -0.33 -8.94 -4.05
N ALA A 82 0.37 -8.26 -3.16
CA ALA A 82 0.06 -6.88 -2.83
C ALA A 82 0.57 -5.95 -3.94
N SER A 83 -0.36 -5.46 -4.74
CA SER A 83 -0.16 -4.37 -5.68
C SER A 83 -0.51 -3.03 -5.02
N SER A 84 -0.61 -1.97 -5.78
CA SER A 84 -0.81 -0.61 -5.28
C SER A 84 -1.78 0.16 -6.17
N SER A 85 -2.51 1.11 -5.58
CA SER A 85 -3.27 2.10 -6.34
C SER A 85 -2.39 2.95 -7.28
N GLU A 86 -1.08 2.97 -7.08
CA GLU A 86 -0.16 3.68 -7.97
C GLU A 86 -0.08 3.09 -9.38
N VAL A 87 -0.49 1.84 -9.58
CA VAL A 87 -0.57 1.23 -10.91
C VAL A 87 -1.56 1.92 -11.86
N TYR A 88 -2.50 2.70 -11.33
CA TYR A 88 -3.40 3.49 -12.16
C TYR A 88 -2.73 4.72 -12.78
N GLY A 89 -1.73 5.27 -12.10
CA GLY A 89 -1.10 6.53 -12.49
C GLY A 89 -1.95 7.75 -12.11
N ASP A 90 -1.85 8.82 -12.89
CA ASP A 90 -2.56 10.08 -12.65
C ASP A 90 -3.78 10.21 -13.54
N HIS A 91 -4.95 9.94 -12.98
CA HIS A 91 -6.23 10.01 -13.66
C HIS A 91 -6.88 11.37 -13.48
N PRO A 92 -7.50 11.93 -14.54
CA PRO A 92 -8.39 13.08 -14.41
C PRO A 92 -9.60 12.73 -13.53
N GLY A 93 -10.14 13.73 -12.82
CA GLY A 93 -11.23 13.52 -11.86
C GLY A 93 -12.49 12.88 -12.43
N GLU A 94 -12.75 13.04 -13.74
CA GLU A 94 -13.89 12.43 -14.45
C GLU A 94 -13.79 10.89 -14.58
N ASP A 95 -12.60 10.31 -14.43
CA ASP A 95 -12.38 8.86 -14.46
C ASP A 95 -12.61 8.17 -13.09
N LEU A 96 -12.99 8.94 -12.06
CA LEU A 96 -13.17 8.40 -10.71
C LEU A 96 -14.63 7.91 -10.48
N PRO A 97 -14.81 6.89 -9.64
CA PRO A 97 -13.81 6.11 -8.90
C PRO A 97 -13.09 5.10 -9.80
N LEU A 98 -11.81 4.83 -9.48
CA LEU A 98 -10.93 3.94 -10.25
C LEU A 98 -11.38 2.48 -10.14
N ARG A 99 -11.80 1.91 -11.26
CA ARG A 99 -12.15 0.49 -11.38
C ARG A 99 -10.92 -0.35 -11.72
N GLU A 100 -10.94 -1.64 -11.45
CA GLU A 100 -9.81 -2.55 -11.70
C GLU A 100 -9.45 -2.68 -13.20
N ASP A 101 -10.39 -2.39 -14.09
CA ASP A 101 -10.23 -2.38 -15.53
C ASP A 101 -9.87 -0.99 -16.12
N ALA A 102 -9.68 0.03 -15.27
CA ALA A 102 -9.28 1.36 -15.70
C ALA A 102 -7.90 1.35 -16.38
N ARG A 103 -7.71 2.25 -17.33
CA ARG A 103 -6.42 2.44 -18.00
C ARG A 103 -5.36 2.87 -17.00
N ARG A 104 -4.09 2.67 -17.35
CA ARG A 104 -2.94 3.22 -16.63
C ARG A 104 -2.46 4.47 -17.36
N ILE A 105 -2.33 5.58 -16.63
CA ILE A 105 -1.93 6.88 -17.21
C ILE A 105 -0.68 7.36 -16.47
N TYR A 106 0.48 7.27 -17.15
CA TYR A 106 1.76 7.64 -16.59
C TYR A 106 2.40 8.79 -17.36
N GLY A 107 3.24 9.55 -16.66
CA GLY A 107 4.17 10.48 -17.28
C GLY A 107 5.37 9.76 -17.93
N PRO A 108 6.36 10.51 -18.41
CA PRO A 108 7.52 9.97 -19.08
C PRO A 108 8.40 9.14 -18.12
N THR A 109 9.17 8.19 -18.66
CA THR A 109 10.09 7.34 -17.87
C THR A 109 11.21 8.12 -17.18
N THR A 110 11.42 9.37 -17.54
CA THR A 110 12.32 10.29 -16.84
C THR A 110 11.76 10.77 -15.50
N ALA A 111 10.45 10.72 -15.30
CA ALA A 111 9.80 10.99 -14.03
C ALA A 111 9.92 9.75 -13.12
N LYS A 112 10.89 9.78 -12.22
CA LYS A 112 11.29 8.63 -11.37
C LYS A 112 10.15 8.06 -10.52
N ARG A 113 9.13 8.86 -10.23
CA ARG A 113 7.95 8.42 -9.47
C ARG A 113 7.30 7.17 -10.06
N TRP A 114 7.22 7.10 -11.37
CA TRP A 114 6.53 6.01 -12.06
C TRP A 114 7.24 4.66 -11.98
N ALA A 115 8.53 4.66 -11.57
CA ALA A 115 9.29 3.43 -11.42
C ALA A 115 8.65 2.43 -10.44
N TYR A 116 8.06 2.93 -9.34
CA TYR A 116 7.33 2.06 -8.40
C TYR A 116 6.04 1.53 -9.00
N ALA A 117 5.25 2.41 -9.62
CA ALA A 117 4.00 2.04 -10.29
C ALA A 117 4.24 0.98 -11.37
N ASP A 118 5.28 1.16 -12.20
CA ASP A 118 5.66 0.18 -13.22
C ASP A 118 6.16 -1.14 -12.60
N SER A 119 6.92 -1.10 -11.50
CA SER A 119 7.33 -2.33 -10.82
C SER A 119 6.12 -3.13 -10.33
N LYS A 120 5.12 -2.46 -9.71
CA LYS A 120 3.90 -3.12 -9.24
C LYS A 120 3.02 -3.62 -10.39
N ALA A 121 2.96 -2.87 -11.49
CA ALA A 121 2.27 -3.33 -12.69
C ALA A 121 2.96 -4.56 -13.31
N MET A 122 4.29 -4.62 -13.30
CA MET A 122 5.04 -5.80 -13.74
C MET A 122 4.75 -7.01 -12.84
N ASP A 123 4.66 -6.79 -11.51
CA ASP A 123 4.25 -7.84 -10.57
C ASP A 123 2.87 -8.43 -10.91
N GLU A 124 1.90 -7.56 -11.29
CA GLU A 124 0.58 -8.00 -11.73
C GLU A 124 0.64 -8.82 -13.03
N PHE A 125 1.38 -8.35 -14.05
CA PHE A 125 1.56 -9.08 -15.30
C PHE A 125 2.20 -10.44 -15.09
N LEU A 126 3.25 -10.53 -14.28
CA LEU A 126 3.91 -11.80 -13.95
C LEU A 126 2.93 -12.78 -13.28
N ALA A 127 2.15 -12.31 -12.30
CA ALA A 127 1.19 -13.14 -11.59
C ALA A 127 0.07 -13.65 -12.52
N LEU A 128 -0.48 -12.79 -13.37
CA LEU A 128 -1.52 -13.16 -14.33
C LEU A 128 -0.99 -14.13 -15.39
N ALA A 129 0.22 -13.91 -15.93
CA ALA A 129 0.85 -14.81 -16.87
C ALA A 129 1.05 -16.21 -16.27
N ARG A 130 1.57 -16.31 -15.03
CA ARG A 130 1.70 -17.59 -14.32
C ARG A 130 0.36 -18.28 -14.07
N HIS A 131 -0.71 -17.49 -13.84
CA HIS A 131 -2.05 -18.05 -13.73
C HIS A 131 -2.52 -18.65 -15.06
N GLU A 132 -2.37 -17.90 -16.15
CA GLU A 132 -2.84 -18.33 -17.49
C GLU A 132 -2.03 -19.49 -18.05
N GLU A 133 -0.70 -19.46 -17.91
CA GLU A 133 0.21 -20.42 -18.52
C GLU A 133 0.40 -21.69 -17.69
N GLU A 134 0.39 -21.58 -16.38
CA GLU A 134 0.77 -22.66 -15.46
C GLU A 134 -0.37 -23.06 -14.50
N GLY A 135 -1.49 -22.34 -14.51
CA GLY A 135 -2.61 -22.59 -13.59
C GLY A 135 -2.32 -22.20 -12.14
N LEU A 136 -1.32 -21.33 -11.90
CA LEU A 136 -1.01 -20.86 -10.56
C LEU A 136 -2.22 -20.17 -9.94
N ARG A 137 -2.65 -20.62 -8.77
CA ARG A 137 -3.68 -19.94 -7.99
C ARG A 137 -3.12 -18.65 -7.41
N CYS A 138 -3.40 -17.52 -8.03
CA CYS A 138 -2.96 -16.22 -7.54
C CYS A 138 -4.11 -15.21 -7.53
N VAL A 139 -4.06 -14.26 -6.60
CA VAL A 139 -4.97 -13.11 -6.53
C VAL A 139 -4.16 -11.83 -6.30
N ILE A 140 -4.59 -10.74 -6.89
CA ILE A 140 -3.92 -9.46 -6.83
C ILE A 140 -4.78 -8.46 -6.07
N ALA A 141 -4.22 -7.84 -5.03
CA ALA A 141 -4.87 -6.80 -4.25
C ALA A 141 -4.19 -5.45 -4.50
N ARG A 142 -4.87 -4.52 -5.17
CA ARG A 142 -4.43 -3.11 -5.30
C ARG A 142 -4.78 -2.36 -4.04
N LEU A 143 -3.78 -2.15 -3.18
CA LEU A 143 -3.97 -1.45 -1.92
C LEU A 143 -4.00 0.06 -2.15
N PHE A 144 -5.03 0.70 -1.64
CA PHE A 144 -5.09 2.15 -1.46
C PHE A 144 -4.51 2.52 -0.11
N ASN A 145 -4.41 3.83 0.23
CA ASN A 145 -3.67 4.22 1.45
C ASN A 145 -4.18 3.46 2.67
N THR A 146 -3.38 2.54 3.13
CA THR A 146 -3.63 1.74 4.32
C THR A 146 -2.96 2.40 5.50
N VAL A 147 -3.67 2.57 6.61
CA VAL A 147 -3.18 3.25 7.81
C VAL A 147 -3.68 2.57 9.07
N GLY A 148 -2.96 2.73 10.16
CA GLY A 148 -3.33 2.22 11.48
C GLY A 148 -2.20 2.34 12.48
N PRO A 149 -2.42 1.90 13.72
CA PRO A 149 -1.41 1.89 14.77
C PRO A 149 -0.10 1.23 14.32
N ARG A 150 1.04 1.74 14.82
CA ARG A 150 2.40 1.26 14.50
C ARG A 150 2.89 1.54 13.07
N GLN A 151 2.17 2.34 12.30
CA GLN A 151 2.67 2.78 11.00
C GLN A 151 3.78 3.82 11.19
N SER A 152 4.93 3.62 10.53
CA SER A 152 6.04 4.58 10.62
C SER A 152 5.79 5.83 9.77
N GLY A 153 6.02 7.01 10.33
CA GLY A 153 6.04 8.29 9.60
C GLY A 153 7.29 8.49 8.72
N GLN A 154 8.35 7.68 8.92
CA GLN A 154 9.65 7.85 8.24
C GLN A 154 9.61 7.72 6.72
N TYR A 155 8.60 7.05 6.16
CA TYR A 155 8.48 6.79 4.73
C TYR A 155 7.55 7.76 3.99
N GLY A 156 7.19 8.89 4.63
CA GLY A 156 6.35 9.93 4.03
C GLY A 156 4.85 9.71 4.22
N ASN A 157 4.46 8.81 5.12
CA ASN A 157 3.05 8.59 5.47
C ASN A 157 2.49 9.80 6.22
N VAL A 158 1.47 10.44 5.67
CA VAL A 158 0.96 11.73 6.14
C VAL A 158 0.32 11.65 7.53
N ILE A 159 -0.54 10.63 7.79
CA ILE A 159 -1.27 10.53 9.06
C ILE A 159 -0.32 10.40 10.26
N PRO A 160 0.61 9.40 10.34
CA PRO A 160 1.49 9.31 11.49
C PRO A 160 2.39 10.55 11.63
N ARG A 161 2.84 11.16 10.52
CA ARG A 161 3.64 12.39 10.56
C ARG A 161 2.87 13.56 11.16
N PHE A 162 1.62 13.78 10.75
CA PHE A 162 0.78 14.85 11.29
C PHE A 162 0.40 14.61 12.75
N VAL A 163 0.06 13.36 13.11
CA VAL A 163 -0.26 13.03 14.51
C VAL A 163 0.93 13.25 15.41
N GLN A 164 2.12 12.78 15.05
CA GLN A 164 3.34 12.99 15.83
C GLN A 164 3.67 14.47 15.99
N ALA A 165 3.59 15.27 14.91
CA ALA A 165 3.82 16.71 14.97
C ALA A 165 2.79 17.42 15.87
N ALA A 166 1.50 17.08 15.73
CA ALA A 166 0.44 17.67 16.54
C ALA A 166 0.60 17.38 18.04
N LEU A 167 0.94 16.12 18.39
CA LEU A 167 1.17 15.72 19.78
C LEU A 167 2.45 16.35 20.37
N ALA A 168 3.47 16.58 19.54
CA ALA A 168 4.70 17.26 19.95
C ALA A 168 4.57 18.79 20.02
N GLY A 169 3.46 19.37 19.55
CA GLY A 169 3.30 20.83 19.44
C GLY A 169 4.15 21.44 18.32
N GLU A 170 4.61 20.61 17.39
CA GLU A 170 5.39 21.02 16.20
C GLU A 170 4.46 21.39 15.04
N PRO A 171 4.89 22.24 14.09
CA PRO A 171 4.10 22.59 12.93
C PRO A 171 3.77 21.36 12.06
N LEU A 172 2.55 21.33 11.51
CA LEU A 172 2.15 20.33 10.51
C LEU A 172 2.53 20.83 9.11
N GLU A 173 3.50 20.17 8.49
CA GLU A 173 3.95 20.51 7.14
C GLU A 173 2.99 19.94 6.08
N VAL A 174 2.20 20.81 5.47
CA VAL A 174 1.33 20.52 4.33
C VAL A 174 2.13 20.72 3.04
N HIS A 175 2.33 19.65 2.28
CA HIS A 175 3.05 19.74 1.01
C HIS A 175 2.12 20.26 -0.09
N GLY A 176 2.55 21.32 -0.81
CA GLY A 176 1.70 22.08 -1.74
C GLY A 176 0.67 22.92 -0.99
N ASP A 177 -0.52 23.06 -1.58
CA ASP A 177 -1.64 23.81 -1.00
C ASP A 177 -2.59 22.95 -0.13
N GLY A 178 -2.36 21.64 -0.08
CA GLY A 178 -3.19 20.69 0.65
C GLY A 178 -4.51 20.31 -0.01
N SER A 179 -4.77 20.75 -1.26
CA SER A 179 -5.99 20.43 -2.00
C SER A 179 -6.05 19.01 -2.55
N GLN A 180 -4.90 18.33 -2.63
CA GLN A 180 -4.84 16.94 -3.08
C GLN A 180 -5.66 16.03 -2.16
N THR A 181 -6.42 15.11 -2.77
CA THR A 181 -7.34 14.23 -2.03
C THR A 181 -6.79 12.81 -1.86
N ARG A 182 -7.15 12.19 -0.75
CA ARG A 182 -6.83 10.79 -0.43
C ARG A 182 -8.03 10.09 0.20
N CYS A 183 -8.01 8.76 0.11
CA CYS A 183 -8.91 7.89 0.85
C CYS A 183 -8.05 7.00 1.74
N PHE A 184 -8.39 6.91 3.03
CA PHE A 184 -7.62 6.12 4.00
C PHE A 184 -8.45 4.93 4.49
N CYS A 185 -7.88 3.74 4.44
CA CYS A 185 -8.52 2.51 4.90
C CYS A 185 -7.77 1.96 6.11
N HIS A 186 -8.51 1.55 7.13
CA HIS A 186 -7.91 0.99 8.32
C HIS A 186 -7.23 -0.35 8.03
N VAL A 187 -6.04 -0.58 8.60
CA VAL A 187 -5.24 -1.79 8.37
C VAL A 187 -6.02 -3.08 8.72
N ARG A 188 -6.88 -3.08 9.74
CA ARG A 188 -7.72 -4.25 10.07
C ARG A 188 -8.73 -4.59 8.95
N ASP A 189 -9.30 -3.57 8.32
CA ASP A 189 -10.20 -3.77 7.19
C ASP A 189 -9.46 -4.33 5.99
N VAL A 190 -8.25 -3.80 5.71
CA VAL A 190 -7.39 -4.33 4.64
C VAL A 190 -7.02 -5.79 4.92
N VAL A 191 -6.55 -6.14 6.12
CA VAL A 191 -6.22 -7.53 6.48
C VAL A 191 -7.42 -8.45 6.29
N ARG A 192 -8.61 -8.05 6.77
CA ARG A 192 -9.85 -8.81 6.55
C ARG A 192 -10.17 -9.00 5.05
N GLY A 193 -9.88 -7.99 4.22
CA GLY A 193 -10.02 -8.08 2.77
C GLY A 193 -9.04 -9.09 2.15
N LEU A 194 -7.76 -9.03 2.54
CA LEU A 194 -6.73 -9.96 2.08
C LEU A 194 -7.07 -11.41 2.44
N GLU A 195 -7.55 -11.64 3.68
CA GLU A 195 -7.99 -12.97 4.13
C GLU A 195 -9.18 -13.49 3.31
N ARG A 196 -10.20 -12.65 3.05
CA ARG A 196 -11.35 -13.03 2.22
C ARG A 196 -10.95 -13.36 0.78
N LEU A 197 -10.06 -12.55 0.19
CA LEU A 197 -9.54 -12.80 -1.14
C LEU A 197 -8.82 -14.16 -1.23
N MET A 198 -7.98 -14.47 -0.25
CA MET A 198 -7.21 -15.72 -0.25
C MET A 198 -8.09 -16.94 0.07
N SER A 199 -9.14 -16.77 0.86
CA SER A 199 -10.04 -17.85 1.26
C SER A 199 -11.03 -18.26 0.15
N SER A 200 -11.31 -17.38 -0.82
CA SER A 200 -12.22 -17.66 -1.93
C SER A 200 -11.46 -18.24 -3.14
N PRO A 201 -11.83 -19.43 -3.65
CA PRO A 201 -11.22 -19.98 -4.85
C PRO A 201 -11.54 -19.18 -6.13
N ASP A 202 -12.68 -18.50 -6.16
CA ASP A 202 -13.18 -17.78 -7.35
C ASP A 202 -12.44 -16.46 -7.63
N THR A 203 -11.54 -16.05 -6.72
CA THR A 203 -10.71 -14.86 -6.87
C THR A 203 -9.43 -15.11 -7.67
N SER A 204 -9.11 -16.36 -7.98
CA SER A 204 -7.89 -16.74 -8.69
C SER A 204 -7.81 -16.10 -10.07
N GLY A 205 -6.65 -15.57 -10.44
CA GLY A 205 -6.43 -14.86 -11.70
C GLY A 205 -7.09 -13.48 -11.79
N ARG A 206 -7.48 -12.90 -10.65
CA ARG A 206 -8.24 -11.65 -10.65
C ARG A 206 -7.58 -10.56 -9.81
N ILE A 207 -7.95 -9.33 -10.11
CA ILE A 207 -7.48 -8.11 -9.45
C ILE A 207 -8.63 -7.49 -8.66
N TYR A 208 -8.34 -7.01 -7.44
CA TYR A 208 -9.30 -6.34 -6.57
C TYR A 208 -8.72 -5.08 -5.95
N ASN A 209 -9.51 -4.03 -5.93
CA ASN A 209 -9.21 -2.83 -5.15
C ASN A 209 -9.55 -3.06 -3.67
N LEU A 210 -8.63 -2.68 -2.78
CA LEU A 210 -8.83 -2.62 -1.33
C LEU A 210 -8.56 -1.21 -0.83
N GLY A 211 -9.60 -0.53 -0.34
CA GLY A 211 -9.50 0.85 0.14
C GLY A 211 -10.82 1.38 0.66
N SER A 212 -10.78 2.58 1.23
CA SER A 212 -11.97 3.36 1.59
C SER A 212 -12.37 4.27 0.43
N THR A 213 -13.65 4.57 0.34
CA THR A 213 -14.22 5.55 -0.61
C THR A 213 -14.45 6.92 0.04
N GLU A 214 -14.16 7.08 1.33
CA GLU A 214 -14.22 8.37 2.03
C GLU A 214 -13.07 9.26 1.55
N VAL A 215 -13.42 10.34 0.84
CA VAL A 215 -12.46 11.29 0.26
C VAL A 215 -12.20 12.41 1.25
N VAL A 216 -10.94 12.73 1.48
CA VAL A 216 -10.50 13.85 2.33
C VAL A 216 -9.35 14.59 1.65
N THR A 217 -9.33 15.93 1.74
CA THR A 217 -8.15 16.71 1.34
C THR A 217 -7.06 16.60 2.41
N ILE A 218 -5.82 16.82 2.03
CA ILE A 218 -4.71 16.83 3.02
C ILE A 218 -4.86 17.98 4.01
N LEU A 219 -5.41 19.11 3.57
CA LEU A 219 -5.71 20.23 4.45
C LEU A 219 -6.79 19.85 5.49
N GLU A 220 -7.92 19.28 5.03
CA GLU A 220 -8.99 18.82 5.94
C GLU A 220 -8.49 17.74 6.91
N LEU A 221 -7.63 16.83 6.44
CA LEU A 221 -7.01 15.82 7.29
C LEU A 221 -6.17 16.47 8.41
N ALA A 222 -5.35 17.48 8.08
CA ALA A 222 -4.55 18.20 9.06
C ALA A 222 -5.45 18.87 10.12
N GLU A 223 -6.51 19.54 9.68
CA GLU A 223 -7.49 20.18 10.58
C GLU A 223 -8.23 19.17 11.48
N ARG A 224 -8.60 17.99 10.93
CA ARG A 224 -9.21 16.92 11.74
C ARG A 224 -8.25 16.41 12.81
N ILE A 225 -6.96 16.23 12.48
CA ILE A 225 -5.93 15.80 13.43
C ILE A 225 -5.72 16.86 14.53
N LEU A 226 -5.60 18.13 14.17
CA LEU A 226 -5.48 19.21 15.18
C LEU A 226 -6.67 19.22 16.15
N ARG A 227 -7.89 19.06 15.62
CA ARG A 227 -9.10 18.96 16.47
C ARG A 227 -9.07 17.72 17.38
N ALA A 228 -8.72 16.56 16.82
CA ALA A 228 -8.72 15.30 17.55
C ALA A 228 -7.65 15.24 18.64
N THR A 229 -6.48 15.88 18.43
CA THR A 229 -5.39 15.97 19.42
C THR A 229 -5.55 17.13 20.39
N GLY A 230 -6.45 18.09 20.11
CA GLY A 230 -6.54 19.35 20.86
C GLY A 230 -5.30 20.25 20.69
N SER A 231 -4.51 20.00 19.64
CA SER A 231 -3.26 20.74 19.38
C SER A 231 -3.53 22.12 18.80
N SER A 232 -2.70 23.09 19.21
CA SER A 232 -2.63 24.43 18.64
C SER A 232 -1.49 24.61 17.64
N SER A 233 -0.90 23.52 17.15
CA SER A 233 0.18 23.56 16.16
C SER A 233 -0.24 24.30 14.89
N GLU A 234 0.69 25.04 14.31
CA GLU A 234 0.46 25.79 13.08
C GLU A 234 0.51 24.87 11.86
N LEU A 235 -0.23 25.24 10.79
CA LEU A 235 -0.08 24.64 9.47
C LEU A 235 0.98 25.41 8.68
N VAL A 236 2.01 24.71 8.21
CA VAL A 236 3.09 25.29 7.39
C VAL A 236 3.02 24.68 6.00
N TYR A 237 2.89 25.52 4.97
CA TYR A 237 2.83 25.08 3.58
C TYR A 237 4.23 25.03 2.98
N VAL A 238 4.62 23.85 2.53
CA VAL A 238 5.93 23.59 1.92
C VAL A 238 5.73 23.28 0.44
N PRO A 239 6.36 24.04 -0.48
CA PRO A 239 6.27 23.73 -1.91
C PRO A 239 6.69 22.30 -2.21
N TYR A 240 5.93 21.61 -3.07
CA TYR A 240 6.13 20.19 -3.38
C TYR A 240 7.54 19.89 -3.92
N GLU A 241 8.06 20.80 -4.74
CA GLU A 241 9.42 20.73 -5.29
C GLU A 241 10.54 20.79 -4.23
N GLN A 242 10.30 21.49 -3.11
CA GLN A 242 11.27 21.54 -2.01
C GLN A 242 11.36 20.21 -1.26
N VAL A 243 10.25 19.45 -1.20
CA VAL A 243 10.18 18.17 -0.47
C VAL A 243 10.75 17.04 -1.32
N TYR A 244 10.37 16.98 -2.59
CA TYR A 244 10.63 15.81 -3.44
C TYR A 244 11.61 16.08 -4.60
N GLY A 245 12.04 17.34 -4.78
CA GLY A 245 12.90 17.76 -5.88
C GLY A 245 12.12 17.99 -7.19
N HIS A 246 12.84 18.49 -8.19
CA HIS A 246 12.26 18.77 -9.50
C HIS A 246 11.87 17.47 -10.24
N GLY A 247 10.72 17.50 -10.94
CA GLY A 247 10.27 16.40 -11.80
C GLY A 247 9.56 15.25 -11.06
N VAL A 248 9.14 15.45 -9.82
CA VAL A 248 8.24 14.53 -9.11
C VAL A 248 6.81 15.05 -9.28
N GLU A 249 6.04 14.35 -10.11
CA GLU A 249 4.63 14.67 -10.37
C GLU A 249 3.75 14.26 -9.18
N GLU A 250 2.80 15.13 -8.77
CA GLU A 250 1.79 14.80 -7.75
C GLU A 250 0.62 14.07 -8.40
N MET A 251 0.13 13.02 -7.77
CA MET A 251 -1.17 12.43 -8.11
C MET A 251 -2.25 13.11 -7.27
N PHE A 252 -3.08 13.92 -7.91
CA PHE A 252 -4.05 14.75 -7.20
C PHE A 252 -5.17 13.93 -6.56
N GLN A 253 -5.65 12.90 -7.22
CA GLN A 253 -6.83 12.14 -6.77
C GLN A 253 -6.62 10.63 -6.94
N ARG A 254 -7.00 9.87 -5.91
CA ARG A 254 -7.02 8.41 -5.94
C ARG A 254 -8.19 7.88 -5.12
N VAL A 255 -9.30 7.64 -5.79
CA VAL A 255 -10.53 7.12 -5.17
C VAL A 255 -10.82 5.74 -5.74
N PRO A 256 -10.85 4.67 -4.95
CA PRO A 256 -11.16 3.33 -5.47
C PRO A 256 -12.65 3.14 -5.76
N SER A 257 -12.99 2.39 -6.82
CA SER A 257 -14.20 1.60 -6.81
C SER A 257 -13.92 0.30 -6.04
N THR A 258 -14.74 0.01 -5.05
CA THR A 258 -14.72 -1.25 -4.29
C THR A 258 -15.90 -2.15 -4.66
N ASP A 259 -16.61 -1.85 -5.75
CA ASP A 259 -17.83 -2.55 -6.14
C ASP A 259 -17.60 -4.03 -6.40
N ARG A 260 -16.47 -4.39 -7.03
CA ARG A 260 -16.13 -5.78 -7.32
C ARG A 260 -16.00 -6.60 -6.04
N ILE A 261 -15.16 -6.19 -5.12
CA ILE A 261 -14.93 -6.95 -3.88
C ILE A 261 -16.17 -6.96 -2.99
N ARG A 262 -16.96 -5.89 -2.99
CA ARG A 262 -18.23 -5.82 -2.28
C ARG A 262 -19.24 -6.81 -2.84
N ALA A 263 -19.43 -6.83 -4.16
CA ALA A 263 -20.40 -7.69 -4.80
C ALA A 263 -20.05 -9.18 -4.68
N GLU A 264 -18.77 -9.52 -4.79
CA GLU A 264 -18.33 -10.91 -4.83
C GLU A 264 -18.01 -11.50 -3.46
N LEU A 265 -17.51 -10.71 -2.53
CA LEU A 265 -17.05 -11.17 -1.22
C LEU A 265 -17.74 -10.49 -0.04
N GLY A 266 -18.66 -9.56 -0.28
CA GLY A 266 -19.34 -8.81 0.78
C GLY A 266 -18.38 -8.01 1.66
N TRP A 267 -17.21 -7.61 1.13
CA TRP A 267 -16.25 -6.83 1.88
C TRP A 267 -16.51 -5.32 1.73
N GLU A 268 -16.50 -4.64 2.85
CA GLU A 268 -16.55 -3.17 2.95
C GLU A 268 -15.66 -2.71 4.10
N PRO A 269 -15.05 -1.51 4.01
CA PRO A 269 -14.38 -0.92 5.17
C PRO A 269 -15.40 -0.62 6.27
N THR A 270 -15.03 -0.84 7.51
CA THR A 270 -15.92 -0.67 8.69
C THR A 270 -15.47 0.44 9.62
N VAL A 271 -14.24 0.91 9.46
CA VAL A 271 -13.67 2.00 10.27
C VAL A 271 -13.57 3.24 9.38
N ASP A 272 -14.25 4.32 9.78
CA ASP A 272 -14.16 5.63 9.13
C ASP A 272 -12.85 6.36 9.48
N LEU A 273 -12.63 7.53 8.88
CA LEU A 273 -11.42 8.30 9.09
C LEU A 273 -11.26 8.75 10.54
N ASP A 274 -12.33 9.17 11.21
CA ASP A 274 -12.25 9.64 12.59
C ASP A 274 -11.90 8.49 13.56
N GLY A 275 -12.42 7.28 13.32
CA GLY A 275 -12.02 6.06 14.04
C GLY A 275 -10.55 5.68 13.80
N ILE A 276 -10.06 5.83 12.56
CA ILE A 276 -8.65 5.63 12.22
C ILE A 276 -7.78 6.61 13.01
N LEU A 277 -8.13 7.91 13.00
CA LEU A 277 -7.36 8.94 13.69
C LEU A 277 -7.34 8.71 15.20
N ALA A 278 -8.48 8.34 15.80
CA ALA A 278 -8.55 8.04 17.22
C ALA A 278 -7.59 6.91 17.63
N GLU A 279 -7.56 5.80 16.88
CA GLU A 279 -6.67 4.68 17.19
C GLU A 279 -5.18 4.99 16.94
N VAL A 280 -4.85 5.80 15.93
CA VAL A 280 -3.46 6.22 15.70
C VAL A 280 -2.99 7.16 16.79
N ILE A 281 -3.82 8.13 17.20
CA ILE A 281 -3.50 9.08 18.28
C ILE A 281 -3.33 8.37 19.64
N GLU A 282 -4.19 7.39 19.94
CA GLU A 282 -4.08 6.61 21.19
C GLU A 282 -2.78 5.79 21.25
N HIS A 283 -2.25 5.42 20.09
CA HIS A 283 -1.06 4.56 19.99
C HIS A 283 0.25 5.32 20.07
N GLU A 284 0.32 6.58 19.60
CA GLU A 284 1.53 7.42 19.59
C GLU A 284 1.84 8.02 20.95
#